data_51f250aea53f4834481237f54010d071
#
_entry.id   51f250aea53f4834481237f54010d071
#
_cell.length_a   1.000
_cell.length_b   1.000
_cell.length_c   1.000
_cell.angle_alpha   90.00
_cell.angle_beta   90.00
_cell.angle_gamma   90.00
#
_symmetry.space_group_name_H-M   'P 1'
#
loop_
_entity.id
_entity.type
_entity.pdbx_description
1 polymer ?
#
loop_
_entity_poly.entity_id
_entity_poly.type
_entity_poly.pdbx_seq_one_letter_code
_entity_poly.pdbx_strand_id
1 'polypeptide(L)'
;RNTRWCVDFTYLFLSNHSKRYNCTIIDLYDRRVVASVCSRKINAQLAIDTLSKALESCGNPNEVILHSDRGSQFTSKEFIEFCKAHHVTQSMSRPGCPYDNSPMERYFNTLKAELIRLKTFKTEEQLYTEVTAYAYGWYNNQRPHTANNGLPPAKVA
;
A
#
# COMPACT_ATOMS: atom_id res chain seq x y z
N ARG A 1 14.00 -8.93 -0.75
CA ARG A 1 12.60 -8.80 -1.17
C ARG A 1 11.70 -9.73 -0.38
N ASN A 2 10.45 -9.31 -0.21
CA ASN A 2 9.39 -10.09 0.41
C ASN A 2 9.69 -10.57 1.83
N THR A 3 10.45 -9.77 2.58
CA THR A 3 10.79 -10.05 3.98
C THR A 3 10.13 -9.04 4.92
N ARG A 4 10.15 -7.77 4.55
CA ARG A 4 9.56 -6.69 5.34
C ARG A 4 8.72 -5.78 4.45
N TRP A 5 7.46 -5.71 4.78
CA TRP A 5 6.48 -4.86 4.10
C TRP A 5 5.93 -3.82 5.06
N CYS A 6 5.46 -2.72 4.52
CA CYS A 6 4.64 -1.76 5.26
C CYS A 6 3.31 -1.55 4.56
N VAL A 7 2.30 -1.22 5.32
CA VAL A 7 0.92 -1.04 4.86
C VAL A 7 0.30 0.18 5.50
N ASP A 8 -0.53 0.90 4.74
CA ASP A 8 -1.36 1.97 5.26
C ASP A 8 -2.52 2.23 4.31
N PHE A 9 -3.44 3.09 4.76
CA PHE A 9 -4.58 3.57 3.99
C PHE A 9 -4.42 5.04 3.66
N THR A 10 -5.02 5.45 2.55
CA THR A 10 -5.29 6.85 2.27
C THR A 10 -6.70 6.98 1.70
N TYR A 11 -7.25 8.19 1.71
CA TYR A 11 -8.51 8.46 1.06
C TYR A 11 -8.31 9.36 -0.15
N LEU A 12 -9.16 9.15 -1.14
CA LEU A 12 -9.18 9.84 -2.42
C LEU A 12 -10.60 10.33 -2.68
N PHE A 13 -10.75 11.32 -3.56
CA PHE A 13 -12.06 11.88 -3.86
C PHE A 13 -12.38 11.78 -5.34
N LEU A 14 -13.63 11.48 -5.64
CA LEU A 14 -14.19 11.68 -6.97
C LEU A 14 -14.55 13.16 -7.17
N SER A 15 -14.81 13.56 -8.41
CA SER A 15 -15.16 14.94 -8.75
C SER A 15 -16.41 15.46 -8.03
N ASN A 16 -17.33 14.56 -7.65
CA ASN A 16 -18.53 14.88 -6.87
C ASN A 16 -18.28 14.91 -5.34
N HIS A 17 -17.00 14.88 -4.93
CA HIS A 17 -16.56 14.83 -3.53
C HIS A 17 -16.86 13.53 -2.79
N SER A 18 -17.30 12.48 -3.49
CA SER A 18 -17.44 11.16 -2.89
C SER A 18 -16.09 10.60 -2.50
N LYS A 19 -15.98 10.11 -1.27
CA LYS A 19 -14.73 9.55 -0.75
C LYS A 19 -14.55 8.11 -1.18
N ARG A 20 -13.31 7.77 -1.52
CA ARG A 20 -12.85 6.40 -1.77
C ARG A 20 -11.59 6.15 -0.97
N TYR A 21 -11.24 4.90 -0.77
CA TYR A 21 -10.07 4.52 0.04
C TYR A 21 -9.12 3.67 -0.78
N ASN A 22 -7.84 3.80 -0.48
CA ASN A 22 -6.80 2.95 -1.04
C ASN A 22 -5.99 2.36 0.09
N CYS A 23 -5.76 1.06 0.03
CA CYS A 23 -4.83 0.35 0.87
C CYS A 23 -3.65 -0.10 0.01
N THR A 24 -2.45 0.21 0.42
CA THR A 24 -1.23 -0.12 -0.32
C THR A 24 -0.22 -0.79 0.57
N ILE A 25 0.44 -1.81 0.05
CA ILE A 25 1.57 -2.49 0.69
C ILE A 25 2.82 -2.27 -0.16
N ILE A 26 3.90 -1.89 0.50
CA ILE A 26 5.20 -1.63 -0.13
C ILE A 26 6.25 -2.56 0.48
N ASP A 27 7.10 -3.15 -0.36
CA ASP A 27 8.29 -3.88 0.08
C ASP A 27 9.37 -2.88 0.49
N LEU A 28 9.85 -2.97 1.72
CA LEU A 28 10.86 -2.06 2.23
C LEU A 28 12.25 -2.29 1.63
N TYR A 29 12.46 -3.40 0.95
CA TYR A 29 13.73 -3.69 0.30
C TYR A 29 13.99 -2.75 -0.89
N ASP A 30 13.06 -2.67 -1.81
CA ASP A 30 13.21 -1.91 -3.05
C ASP A 30 12.16 -0.81 -3.24
N ARG A 31 11.28 -0.63 -2.28
CA ARG A 31 10.17 0.33 -2.30
C ARG A 31 9.09 0.02 -3.34
N ARG A 32 9.05 -1.20 -3.84
CA ARG A 32 8.03 -1.63 -4.80
C ARG A 32 6.66 -1.71 -4.14
N VAL A 33 5.63 -1.23 -4.84
CA VAL A 33 4.25 -1.52 -4.47
C VAL A 33 3.98 -2.99 -4.79
N VAL A 34 3.72 -3.78 -3.76
CA VAL A 34 3.40 -5.21 -3.93
C VAL A 34 1.90 -5.44 -4.02
N ALA A 35 1.09 -4.57 -3.44
CA ALA A 35 -0.36 -4.57 -3.62
C ALA A 35 -0.94 -3.17 -3.43
N SER A 36 -1.97 -2.86 -4.21
CA SER A 36 -2.74 -1.63 -4.09
C SER A 36 -4.20 -1.95 -4.42
N VAL A 37 -5.09 -1.70 -3.48
CA VAL A 37 -6.52 -2.01 -3.61
C VAL A 37 -7.34 -0.78 -3.22
N CYS A 38 -8.25 -0.38 -4.09
CA CYS A 38 -9.21 0.69 -3.81
C CYS A 38 -10.54 0.12 -3.37
N SER A 39 -11.27 0.86 -2.54
CA SER A 39 -12.58 0.45 -2.04
C SER A 39 -13.43 1.65 -1.66
N ARG A 40 -14.73 1.43 -1.59
CA ARG A 40 -15.69 2.40 -1.04
C ARG A 40 -15.63 2.48 0.49
N LYS A 41 -15.10 1.45 1.15
CA LYS A 41 -15.07 1.33 2.61
C LYS A 41 -13.65 1.11 3.10
N ILE A 42 -13.35 1.70 4.24
CA ILE A 42 -12.13 1.43 4.99
C ILE A 42 -12.48 0.53 6.18
N ASN A 43 -12.03 -0.72 6.13
CA ASN A 43 -12.33 -1.72 7.16
C ASN A 43 -11.25 -2.82 7.16
N ALA A 44 -11.40 -3.77 8.08
CA ALA A 44 -10.49 -4.92 8.16
C ALA A 44 -10.47 -5.73 6.86
N GLN A 45 -11.61 -5.84 6.17
CA GLN A 45 -11.70 -6.61 4.92
C GLN A 45 -10.82 -6.00 3.83
N LEU A 46 -10.77 -4.68 3.71
CA LEU A 46 -9.86 -4.02 2.76
C LEU A 46 -8.41 -4.35 3.05
N ALA A 47 -8.01 -4.33 4.32
CA ALA A 47 -6.65 -4.72 4.72
C ALA A 47 -6.35 -6.18 4.38
N ILE A 48 -7.28 -7.08 4.63
CA ILE A 48 -7.18 -8.51 4.32
C ILE A 48 -7.05 -8.73 2.81
N ASP A 49 -7.92 -8.11 2.03
CA ASP A 49 -7.91 -8.23 0.56
C ASP A 49 -6.57 -7.75 -0.03
N THR A 50 -6.05 -6.66 0.51
CA THR A 50 -4.77 -6.10 0.06
C THR A 50 -3.61 -7.02 0.42
N LEU A 51 -3.58 -7.55 1.63
CA LEU A 51 -2.54 -8.48 2.07
C LEU A 51 -2.62 -9.81 1.30
N SER A 52 -3.83 -10.32 1.08
CA SER A 52 -4.03 -11.52 0.26
C SER A 52 -3.46 -11.35 -1.14
N LYS A 53 -3.76 -10.22 -1.78
CA LYS A 53 -3.24 -9.90 -3.11
C LYS A 53 -1.71 -9.79 -3.11
N ALA A 54 -1.13 -9.19 -2.08
CA ALA A 54 0.32 -9.08 -1.94
C ALA A 54 0.99 -10.45 -1.83
N LEU A 55 0.45 -11.32 -0.98
CA LEU A 55 0.96 -12.66 -0.79
C LEU A 55 0.91 -13.47 -2.09
N GLU A 56 -0.23 -13.46 -2.77
CA GLU A 56 -0.40 -14.16 -4.05
C GLU A 56 0.58 -13.66 -5.11
N SER A 57 0.71 -12.35 -5.27
CA SER A 57 1.58 -11.76 -6.30
C SER A 57 3.06 -12.00 -6.04
N CYS A 58 3.43 -12.27 -4.79
CA CYS A 58 4.82 -12.54 -4.38
C CYS A 58 5.13 -14.04 -4.18
N GLY A 59 4.22 -14.93 -4.60
CA GLY A 59 4.43 -16.38 -4.52
C GLY A 59 4.29 -16.94 -3.09
N ASN A 60 3.49 -16.31 -2.25
CA ASN A 60 3.23 -16.72 -0.88
C ASN A 60 4.52 -16.93 -0.05
N PRO A 61 5.30 -15.88 0.18
CA PRO A 61 6.53 -15.99 0.97
C PRO A 61 6.23 -16.53 2.38
N ASN A 62 7.12 -17.39 2.88
CA ASN A 62 6.89 -18.13 4.13
C ASN A 62 6.93 -17.27 5.40
N GLU A 63 7.68 -16.19 5.37
CA GLU A 63 7.86 -15.34 6.54
C GLU A 63 7.95 -13.89 6.09
N VAL A 64 6.92 -13.12 6.41
CA VAL A 64 6.87 -11.69 6.13
C VAL A 64 6.59 -10.94 7.41
N ILE A 65 7.31 -9.85 7.63
CA ILE A 65 7.02 -8.89 8.69
C ILE A 65 6.25 -7.74 8.03
N LEU A 66 5.01 -7.52 8.48
CA LEU A 66 4.16 -6.44 7.99
C LEU A 66 4.09 -5.34 9.04
N HIS A 67 4.64 -4.18 8.72
CA HIS A 67 4.58 -3.01 9.59
C HIS A 67 3.37 -2.14 9.27
N SER A 68 2.62 -1.75 10.30
CA SER A 68 1.47 -0.87 10.20
C SER A 68 1.42 0.12 11.36
N ASP A 69 0.52 1.09 11.29
CA ASP A 69 0.11 1.85 12.46
C ASP A 69 -0.81 1.00 13.36
N ARG A 70 -1.35 1.59 14.43
CA ARG A 70 -2.25 0.91 15.36
C ARG A 70 -3.72 1.13 15.01
N GLY A 71 -4.03 1.38 13.74
CA GLY A 71 -5.40 1.55 13.29
C GLY A 71 -6.27 0.33 13.61
N SER A 72 -7.56 0.57 13.82
CA SER A 72 -8.51 -0.49 14.20
C SER A 72 -8.59 -1.62 13.17
N GLN A 73 -8.34 -1.32 11.90
CA GLN A 73 -8.34 -2.32 10.84
C GLN A 73 -7.22 -3.37 11.05
N PHE A 74 -6.06 -2.93 11.52
CA PHE A 74 -4.89 -3.79 11.73
C PHE A 74 -4.88 -4.48 13.09
N THR A 75 -5.63 -3.96 14.06
CA THR A 75 -5.78 -4.56 15.39
C THR A 75 -7.05 -5.41 15.51
N SER A 76 -7.84 -5.50 14.45
CA SER A 76 -9.04 -6.33 14.43
C SER A 76 -8.72 -7.81 14.55
N LYS A 77 -9.64 -8.56 15.15
CA LYS A 77 -9.50 -10.00 15.28
C LYS A 77 -9.34 -10.69 13.93
N GLU A 78 -10.13 -10.28 12.95
CA GLU A 78 -10.13 -10.86 11.60
C GLU A 78 -8.75 -10.67 10.93
N PHE A 79 -8.18 -9.49 11.02
CA PHE A 79 -6.88 -9.21 10.42
C PHE A 79 -5.75 -9.97 11.12
N ILE A 80 -5.76 -10.00 12.45
CA ILE A 80 -4.77 -10.73 13.24
C ILE A 80 -4.82 -12.23 12.92
N GLU A 81 -6.01 -12.81 12.84
CA GLU A 81 -6.18 -14.23 12.48
C GLU A 81 -5.70 -14.51 11.04
N PHE A 82 -5.99 -13.62 10.10
CA PHE A 82 -5.49 -13.76 8.73
C PHE A 82 -3.97 -13.75 8.67
N CYS A 83 -3.32 -12.82 9.36
CA CYS A 83 -1.87 -12.76 9.44
C CYS A 83 -1.27 -14.06 10.00
N LYS A 84 -1.83 -14.56 11.09
CA LYS A 84 -1.35 -15.81 11.71
C LYS A 84 -1.50 -17.01 10.77
N ALA A 85 -2.63 -17.11 10.08
CA ALA A 85 -2.90 -18.19 9.15
C ALA A 85 -1.95 -18.21 7.95
N HIS A 86 -1.37 -17.06 7.60
CA HIS A 86 -0.49 -16.90 6.42
C HIS A 86 0.97 -16.64 6.78
N HIS A 87 1.35 -16.87 8.03
CA HIS A 87 2.72 -16.69 8.54
C HIS A 87 3.24 -15.25 8.37
N VAL A 88 2.35 -14.27 8.52
CA VAL A 88 2.69 -12.85 8.53
C VAL A 88 2.82 -12.38 9.97
N THR A 89 3.99 -11.87 10.34
CA THR A 89 4.25 -11.29 11.65
C THR A 89 3.91 -9.80 11.62
N GLN A 90 3.01 -9.38 12.49
CA GLN A 90 2.65 -7.96 12.59
C GLN A 90 3.68 -7.20 13.43
N SER A 91 4.12 -6.05 12.90
CA SER A 91 4.91 -5.05 13.57
C SER A 91 4.13 -3.74 13.56
N MET A 92 4.00 -3.07 14.69
CA MET A 92 3.19 -1.85 14.76
C MET A 92 4.04 -0.66 15.19
N SER A 93 3.71 0.51 14.65
CA SER A 93 4.30 1.79 15.06
C SER A 93 4.07 2.02 16.54
N ARG A 94 5.08 2.56 17.22
CA ARG A 94 4.95 2.96 18.63
C ARG A 94 3.93 4.10 18.74
N PRO A 95 3.17 4.17 19.84
CA PRO A 95 2.26 5.27 20.08
C PRO A 95 2.98 6.62 19.99
N GLY A 96 2.43 7.55 19.21
CA GLY A 96 3.00 8.88 19.03
C GLY A 96 4.27 8.95 18.16
N CYS A 97 4.62 7.88 17.45
CA CYS A 97 5.79 7.84 16.57
C CYS A 97 5.38 7.71 15.09
N PRO A 98 4.95 8.81 14.44
CA PRO A 98 4.50 8.76 13.04
C PRO A 98 5.60 8.39 12.05
N TYR A 99 6.87 8.59 12.40
CA TYR A 99 8.01 8.30 11.52
C TYR A 99 8.21 6.81 11.26
N ASP A 100 7.63 5.93 12.09
CA ASP A 100 7.76 4.49 11.92
C ASP A 100 7.11 3.99 10.63
N ASN A 101 6.20 4.77 10.00
CA ASN A 101 5.54 4.43 8.74
C ASN A 101 5.84 5.46 7.62
N SER A 102 6.96 6.13 7.67
CA SER A 102 7.35 7.17 6.71
C SER A 102 7.43 6.70 5.24
N PRO A 103 7.82 5.44 4.91
CA PRO A 103 7.77 4.99 3.51
C PRO A 103 6.38 5.03 2.91
N MET A 104 5.35 4.71 3.69
CA MET A 104 3.96 4.78 3.23
C MET A 104 3.50 6.22 3.04
N GLU A 105 3.81 7.10 3.97
CA GLU A 105 3.51 8.53 3.83
C GLU A 105 4.14 9.11 2.56
N ARG A 106 5.39 8.77 2.29
CA ARG A 106 6.11 9.20 1.09
C ARG A 106 5.43 8.70 -0.18
N TYR A 107 5.03 7.44 -0.21
CA TYR A 107 4.32 6.89 -1.37
C TYR A 107 3.00 7.64 -1.61
N PHE A 108 2.18 7.81 -0.59
CA PHE A 108 0.89 8.49 -0.75
C PHE A 108 1.05 9.95 -1.14
N ASN A 109 2.03 10.66 -0.59
CA ASN A 109 2.31 12.03 -1.00
C ASN A 109 2.74 12.10 -2.47
N THR A 110 3.54 11.15 -2.93
CA THR A 110 3.99 11.04 -4.32
C THR A 110 2.82 10.72 -5.24
N LEU A 111 1.98 9.75 -4.89
CA LEU A 111 0.77 9.41 -5.64
C LEU A 111 -0.14 10.63 -5.79
N LYS A 112 -0.37 11.36 -4.71
CA LYS A 112 -1.22 12.55 -4.74
C LYS A 112 -0.63 13.68 -5.58
N ALA A 113 0.67 13.92 -5.47
CA ALA A 113 1.34 14.97 -6.23
C ALA A 113 1.43 14.65 -7.73
N GLU A 114 1.71 13.40 -8.09
CA GLU A 114 1.98 12.99 -9.47
C GLU A 114 0.75 12.52 -10.24
N LEU A 115 -0.32 12.15 -9.55
CA LEU A 115 -1.55 11.68 -10.20
C LEU A 115 -2.79 12.44 -9.72
N ILE A 116 -3.09 12.38 -8.44
CA ILE A 116 -4.40 12.77 -7.91
C ILE A 116 -4.69 14.27 -8.08
N ARG A 117 -3.69 15.12 -7.80
CA ARG A 117 -3.84 16.58 -7.91
C ARG A 117 -3.84 17.09 -9.34
N LEU A 118 -3.42 16.27 -10.29
CA LEU A 118 -3.30 16.66 -11.71
C LEU A 118 -4.55 16.34 -12.52
N LYS A 119 -5.47 15.54 -11.98
CA LYS A 119 -6.66 15.07 -12.69
C LYS A 119 -7.89 15.12 -11.81
N THR A 120 -9.06 15.13 -12.47
CA THR A 120 -10.36 14.91 -11.84
C THR A 120 -10.88 13.54 -12.27
N PHE A 121 -11.45 12.80 -11.33
CA PHE A 121 -11.98 11.46 -11.58
C PHE A 121 -13.49 11.49 -11.44
N LYS A 122 -14.22 11.26 -12.53
CA LYS A 122 -15.69 11.29 -12.54
C LYS A 122 -16.30 10.01 -12.00
N THR A 123 -15.63 8.87 -12.16
CA THR A 123 -16.11 7.56 -11.75
C THR A 123 -15.05 6.85 -10.90
N GLU A 124 -15.50 5.94 -10.04
CA GLU A 124 -14.59 5.10 -9.27
C GLU A 124 -13.77 4.18 -10.16
N GLU A 125 -14.35 3.71 -11.28
CA GLU A 125 -13.66 2.87 -12.23
C GLU A 125 -12.45 3.60 -12.83
N GLN A 126 -12.61 4.85 -13.24
CA GLN A 126 -11.51 5.67 -13.71
C GLN A 126 -10.43 5.85 -12.64
N LEU A 127 -10.84 6.20 -11.43
CA LEU A 127 -9.91 6.40 -10.31
C LEU A 127 -9.12 5.12 -10.01
N TYR A 128 -9.81 3.99 -9.88
CA TYR A 128 -9.19 2.71 -9.55
C TYR A 128 -8.23 2.25 -10.63
N THR A 129 -8.61 2.37 -11.89
CA THR A 129 -7.76 2.02 -13.03
C THR A 129 -6.49 2.86 -13.06
N GLU A 130 -6.60 4.17 -12.87
CA GLU A 130 -5.43 5.06 -12.94
C GLU A 130 -4.51 4.91 -11.72
N VAL A 131 -5.06 4.67 -10.53
CA VAL A 131 -4.23 4.39 -9.33
C VAL A 131 -3.46 3.08 -9.51
N THR A 132 -4.11 2.06 -10.04
CA THR A 132 -3.47 0.76 -10.33
C THR A 132 -2.38 0.90 -11.40
N ALA A 133 -2.65 1.59 -12.48
CA ALA A 133 -1.67 1.85 -13.54
C ALA A 133 -0.48 2.66 -13.03
N TYR A 134 -0.72 3.64 -12.18
CA TYR A 134 0.33 4.43 -11.55
C TYR A 134 1.23 3.55 -10.66
N ALA A 135 0.63 2.77 -9.77
CA ALA A 135 1.36 1.98 -8.79
C ALA A 135 2.22 0.89 -9.44
N TYR A 136 1.62 0.07 -10.27
CA TYR A 136 2.31 -1.07 -10.87
C TYR A 136 3.11 -0.72 -12.13
N GLY A 137 2.64 0.26 -12.90
CA GLY A 137 3.30 0.70 -14.13
C GLY A 137 4.40 1.73 -13.86
N TRP A 138 4.01 2.97 -13.68
CA TRP A 138 4.95 4.08 -13.53
C TRP A 138 5.84 3.97 -12.30
N TYR A 139 5.23 3.82 -11.12
CA TYR A 139 5.96 3.84 -9.85
C TYR A 139 6.96 2.70 -9.74
N ASN A 140 6.55 1.50 -10.06
CA ASN A 140 7.40 0.31 -9.94
C ASN A 140 8.44 0.20 -11.05
N ASN A 141 8.10 0.57 -12.29
CA ASN A 141 8.92 0.22 -13.45
C ASN A 141 9.71 1.39 -14.04
N GLN A 142 9.28 2.62 -13.82
CA GLN A 142 9.88 3.78 -14.49
C GLN A 142 10.34 4.88 -13.55
N ARG A 143 9.63 5.10 -12.44
CA ARG A 143 9.93 6.21 -11.55
C ARG A 143 11.28 6.02 -10.84
N PRO A 144 12.22 6.98 -10.97
CA PRO A 144 13.47 6.91 -10.20
C PRO A 144 13.22 7.06 -8.70
N HIS A 145 13.94 6.30 -7.88
CA HIS A 145 13.83 6.35 -6.43
C HIS A 145 15.18 6.64 -5.80
N THR A 146 15.24 7.66 -4.96
CA THR A 146 16.47 8.03 -4.25
C THR A 146 16.99 6.89 -3.38
N ALA A 147 16.08 6.17 -2.71
CA ALA A 147 16.42 5.01 -1.88
C ALA A 147 17.10 3.87 -2.68
N ASN A 148 16.94 3.87 -4.00
CA ASN A 148 17.46 2.86 -4.91
C ASN A 148 18.56 3.42 -5.83
N ASN A 149 19.26 4.47 -5.39
CA ASN A 149 20.28 5.15 -6.19
C ASN A 149 19.77 5.61 -7.57
N GLY A 150 18.51 6.06 -7.62
CA GLY A 150 17.86 6.53 -8.85
C GLY A 150 17.24 5.44 -9.71
N LEU A 151 17.31 4.18 -9.30
CA LEU A 151 16.69 3.09 -10.05
C LEU A 151 15.20 2.94 -9.68
N PRO A 152 14.35 2.59 -10.65
CA PRO A 152 13.00 2.14 -10.35
C PRO A 152 13.02 0.85 -9.53
N PRO A 153 12.01 0.61 -8.67
CA PRO A 153 11.96 -0.59 -7.83
C PRO A 153 12.15 -1.91 -8.59
N ALA A 154 11.55 -2.03 -9.76
CA ALA A 154 11.64 -3.26 -10.56
C ALA A 154 13.06 -3.56 -11.06
N LYS A 155 13.93 -2.56 -11.10
CA LYS A 155 15.32 -2.71 -11.58
C LYS A 155 16.33 -2.91 -10.46
N VAL A 156 15.90 -2.94 -9.23
CA VAL A 156 16.78 -3.23 -8.10
C VAL A 156 17.07 -4.73 -8.06
N ALA A 157 18.34 -5.06 -7.99
CA ALA A 157 18.82 -6.45 -7.95
C ALA A 157 18.54 -7.12 -6.59
#